data_7ca3e63698db72b9bc1f563886b539d8
#
_entry.id   7ca3e63698db72b9bc1f563886b539d8
#
_cell.length_a   1.000
_cell.length_b   1.000
_cell.length_c   1.000
_cell.angle_alpha   90.00
_cell.angle_beta   90.00
_cell.angle_gamma   90.00
#
_symmetry.space_group_name_H-M   'P 1'
#
loop_
_entity.id
_entity.type
_entity.pdbx_description
1 polymer ?
#
loop_
_entity_poly.entity_id
_entity_poly.type
_entity_poly.pdbx_seq_one_letter_code
_entity_poly.pdbx_strand_id
1 'polypeptide(L)'
;EKLKNAGIAYILQDKSVFPGMTVEENLWMGGYLMEKPEQAKEAAEKIFGKYSRLAERRTHAAGVLSGGERRLLEISRALVMEPEVLLVDEPSIGLEPRFIDMVFEILHDLQNVEGKTIIMVEQNAKKGLEFADVGYVLVSGETAIAGTGDELLENPEVGRLFLGG
;
A
#
# COMPACT_ATOMS: atom_id res chain seq x y z
N GLU A 1 8.74 11.54 11.89
CA GLU A 1 8.56 13.00 11.84
C GLU A 1 9.12 13.60 10.55
N LYS A 2 10.37 13.32 10.13
CA LYS A 2 10.96 13.87 8.88
C LYS A 2 10.16 13.46 7.63
N LEU A 3 9.75 12.21 7.50
CA LEU A 3 8.95 11.72 6.37
C LEU A 3 7.58 12.40 6.32
N LYS A 4 6.91 12.55 7.48
CA LYS A 4 5.64 13.28 7.58
C LYS A 4 5.75 14.69 7.00
N ASN A 5 6.77 15.44 7.43
CA ASN A 5 6.98 16.81 6.98
C ASN A 5 7.30 16.92 5.48
N ALA A 6 7.77 15.81 4.89
CA ALA A 6 7.99 15.69 3.45
C ALA A 6 6.77 15.16 2.68
N GLY A 7 5.62 14.94 3.33
CA GLY A 7 4.43 14.36 2.70
C GLY A 7 4.60 12.91 2.26
N ILE A 8 5.48 12.15 2.93
CA ILE A 8 5.82 10.77 2.57
C ILE A 8 5.28 9.82 3.64
N ALA A 9 4.55 8.78 3.24
CA ALA A 9 4.18 7.67 4.10
C ALA A 9 4.83 6.37 3.63
N TYR A 10 5.06 5.45 4.56
CA TYR A 10 5.63 4.14 4.31
C TYR A 10 4.65 3.04 4.71
N ILE A 11 4.36 2.13 3.79
CA ILE A 11 3.53 0.95 3.97
C ILE A 11 4.46 -0.25 4.02
N LEU A 12 4.65 -0.80 5.21
CA LEU A 12 5.54 -1.93 5.47
C LEU A 12 4.95 -3.24 4.92
N GLN A 13 5.84 -4.19 4.63
CA GLN A 13 5.51 -5.54 4.20
C GLN A 13 4.60 -6.27 5.20
N ASP A 14 4.88 -6.19 6.50
CA ASP A 14 4.25 -6.97 7.56
C ASP A 14 4.00 -6.19 8.86
N LYS A 15 2.98 -6.64 9.63
CA LYS A 15 2.77 -6.33 11.05
C LYS A 15 2.68 -4.83 11.40
N SER A 16 2.17 -4.01 10.51
CA SER A 16 2.03 -2.59 10.80
C SER A 16 0.77 -2.26 11.60
N VAL A 17 -0.19 -3.19 11.75
CA VAL A 17 -1.37 -3.01 12.59
C VAL A 17 -1.13 -3.43 14.04
N PHE A 18 -1.86 -2.81 14.96
CA PHE A 18 -1.92 -3.18 16.37
C PHE A 18 -3.06 -4.18 16.58
N PRO A 19 -2.81 -5.49 16.72
CA PRO A 19 -3.87 -6.51 16.67
C PRO A 19 -4.84 -6.46 17.86
N GLY A 20 -4.39 -5.94 19.00
CA GLY A 20 -5.22 -5.76 20.19
C GLY A 20 -6.08 -4.50 20.21
N MET A 21 -5.87 -3.59 19.25
CA MET A 21 -6.64 -2.37 19.09
C MET A 21 -7.76 -2.58 18.07
N THR A 22 -8.82 -1.80 18.16
CA THR A 22 -9.89 -1.79 17.14
C THR A 22 -9.39 -1.24 15.81
N VAL A 23 -10.19 -1.44 14.76
CA VAL A 23 -9.92 -0.86 13.44
C VAL A 23 -9.83 0.67 13.52
N GLU A 24 -10.77 1.31 14.23
CA GLU A 24 -10.76 2.77 14.36
C GLU A 24 -9.57 3.28 15.17
N GLU A 25 -9.19 2.60 16.26
CA GLU A 25 -8.01 2.96 17.04
C GLU A 25 -6.73 2.82 16.21
N ASN A 26 -6.64 1.80 15.37
CA ASN A 26 -5.54 1.65 14.42
C ASN A 26 -5.46 2.82 13.44
N LEU A 27 -6.58 3.31 12.92
CA LEU A 27 -6.61 4.50 12.07
C LEU A 27 -6.16 5.75 12.82
N TRP A 28 -6.66 5.96 14.05
CA TRP A 28 -6.21 7.10 14.88
C TRP A 28 -4.70 7.08 15.13
N MET A 29 -4.13 5.89 15.33
CA MET A 29 -2.66 5.74 15.44
C MET A 29 -1.92 6.14 14.17
N GLY A 30 -2.55 6.05 12.99
CA GLY A 30 -1.99 6.60 11.74
C GLY A 30 -1.79 8.12 11.81
N GLY A 31 -2.65 8.83 12.56
CA GLY A 31 -2.57 10.26 12.79
C GLY A 31 -1.84 10.67 14.09
N TYR A 32 -1.08 9.76 14.71
CA TYR A 32 -0.41 10.03 16.01
C TYR A 32 0.48 11.28 16.01
N LEU A 33 1.04 11.66 14.87
CA LEU A 33 1.87 12.85 14.72
C LEU A 33 1.07 14.13 14.38
N MET A 34 -0.24 14.08 14.31
CA MET A 34 -1.08 15.28 14.13
C MET A 34 -1.05 16.15 15.38
N GLU A 35 -1.25 17.44 15.20
CA GLU A 35 -1.20 18.39 16.32
C GLU A 35 -2.33 18.17 17.34
N LYS A 36 -3.49 17.74 16.86
CA LYS A 36 -4.68 17.50 17.68
C LYS A 36 -5.25 16.11 17.40
N PRO A 37 -5.61 15.33 18.45
CA PRO A 37 -6.21 14.01 18.29
C PRO A 37 -7.51 14.01 17.45
N GLU A 38 -8.27 15.11 17.49
CA GLU A 38 -9.50 15.26 16.72
C GLU A 38 -9.26 15.21 15.22
N GLN A 39 -8.13 15.72 14.74
CA GLN A 39 -7.75 15.65 13.32
C GLN A 39 -7.58 14.20 12.85
N ALA A 40 -6.97 13.34 13.69
CA ALA A 40 -6.82 11.92 13.37
C ALA A 40 -8.19 11.22 13.29
N LYS A 41 -9.14 11.59 14.15
CA LYS A 41 -10.50 11.05 14.12
C LYS A 41 -11.26 11.51 12.86
N GLU A 42 -11.17 12.78 12.51
CA GLU A 42 -11.79 13.33 11.29
C GLU A 42 -11.21 12.67 10.03
N ALA A 43 -9.89 12.46 9.99
CA ALA A 43 -9.25 11.75 8.88
C ALA A 43 -9.70 10.28 8.82
N ALA A 44 -9.86 9.61 9.96
CA ALA A 44 -10.39 8.25 10.03
C ALA A 44 -11.83 8.16 9.50
N GLU A 45 -12.69 9.17 9.77
CA GLU A 45 -14.06 9.20 9.20
C GLU A 45 -14.04 9.28 7.67
N LYS A 46 -13.11 10.05 7.07
CA LYS A 46 -12.94 10.07 5.60
C LYS A 46 -12.57 8.67 5.07
N ILE A 47 -11.67 7.96 5.77
CA ILE A 47 -11.27 6.59 5.44
C ILE A 47 -12.48 5.63 5.51
N PHE A 48 -13.29 5.72 6.57
CA PHE A 48 -14.51 4.92 6.69
C PHE A 48 -15.55 5.24 5.59
N GLY A 49 -15.65 6.50 5.21
CA GLY A 49 -16.49 6.91 4.06
C GLY A 49 -16.03 6.30 2.74
N LYS A 50 -14.71 6.11 2.56
CA LYS A 50 -14.11 5.53 1.36
C LYS A 50 -14.17 3.99 1.35
N TYR A 51 -13.92 3.35 2.50
CA TYR A 51 -13.79 1.89 2.60
C TYR A 51 -14.84 1.30 3.53
N SER A 52 -16.02 0.95 2.98
CA SER A 52 -17.16 0.38 3.72
C SER A 52 -16.78 -0.87 4.52
N ARG A 53 -15.89 -1.72 3.98
CA ARG A 53 -15.41 -2.92 4.69
C ARG A 53 -14.73 -2.60 6.01
N LEU A 54 -13.97 -1.50 6.11
CA LEU A 54 -13.40 -1.06 7.37
C LEU A 54 -14.45 -0.44 8.29
N ALA A 55 -15.41 0.31 7.73
CA ALA A 55 -16.50 0.89 8.50
C ALA A 55 -17.36 -0.19 9.20
N GLU A 56 -17.67 -1.30 8.51
CA GLU A 56 -18.38 -2.45 9.06
C GLU A 56 -17.62 -3.16 10.18
N ARG A 57 -16.30 -3.07 10.18
CA ARG A 57 -15.40 -3.67 11.17
C ARG A 57 -14.87 -2.67 12.21
N ARG A 58 -15.36 -1.46 12.21
CA ARG A 58 -14.86 -0.31 12.96
C ARG A 58 -14.47 -0.63 14.41
N THR A 59 -15.36 -1.30 15.14
CA THR A 59 -15.18 -1.66 16.56
C THR A 59 -14.56 -3.03 16.82
N HIS A 60 -14.25 -3.79 15.74
CA HIS A 60 -13.60 -5.10 15.89
C HIS A 60 -12.10 -4.91 16.11
N ALA A 61 -11.51 -5.82 16.91
CA ALA A 61 -10.05 -5.87 17.06
C ALA A 61 -9.39 -6.19 15.70
N ALA A 62 -8.31 -5.49 15.36
CA ALA A 62 -7.62 -5.70 14.09
C ALA A 62 -7.03 -7.11 13.94
N GLY A 63 -6.81 -7.82 15.06
CA GLY A 63 -6.30 -9.19 15.06
C GLY A 63 -7.25 -10.23 14.47
N VAL A 64 -8.56 -9.94 14.41
CA VAL A 64 -9.56 -10.87 13.85
C VAL A 64 -9.88 -10.61 12.38
N LEU A 65 -9.27 -9.61 11.76
CA LEU A 65 -9.44 -9.29 10.36
C LEU A 65 -8.84 -10.37 9.45
N SER A 66 -9.48 -10.61 8.30
CA SER A 66 -8.88 -11.40 7.21
C SER A 66 -7.59 -10.74 6.71
N GLY A 67 -6.74 -11.49 5.98
CA GLY A 67 -5.50 -10.95 5.40
C GLY A 67 -5.75 -9.71 4.54
N GLY A 68 -6.78 -9.75 3.69
CA GLY A 68 -7.16 -8.60 2.84
C GLY A 68 -7.69 -7.40 3.61
N GLU A 69 -8.55 -7.60 4.61
CA GLU A 69 -9.04 -6.51 5.47
C GLU A 69 -7.89 -5.89 6.29
N ARG A 70 -6.95 -6.71 6.74
CA ARG A 70 -5.76 -6.22 7.45
C ARG A 70 -4.89 -5.38 6.52
N ARG A 71 -4.63 -5.83 5.29
CA ARG A 71 -3.85 -5.07 4.31
C ARG A 71 -4.52 -3.75 3.95
N LEU A 72 -5.85 -3.76 3.78
CA LEU A 72 -6.61 -2.53 3.60
C LEU A 72 -6.45 -1.57 4.79
N LEU A 73 -6.48 -2.07 6.02
CA LEU A 73 -6.26 -1.25 7.22
C LEU A 73 -4.84 -0.68 7.28
N GLU A 74 -3.81 -1.45 6.89
CA GLU A 74 -2.41 -1.00 6.82
C GLU A 74 -2.24 0.16 5.83
N ILE A 75 -2.77 0.01 4.62
CA ILE A 75 -2.78 1.08 3.62
C ILE A 75 -3.52 2.30 4.15
N SER A 76 -4.71 2.09 4.69
CA SER A 76 -5.58 3.16 5.22
C SER A 76 -4.92 3.96 6.34
N ARG A 77 -4.17 3.30 7.23
CA ARG A 77 -3.40 3.99 8.28
C ARG A 77 -2.35 4.95 7.71
N ALA A 78 -1.67 4.56 6.65
CA ALA A 78 -0.70 5.42 5.98
C ALA A 78 -1.39 6.65 5.34
N LEU A 79 -2.64 6.50 4.88
CA LEU A 79 -3.41 7.57 4.24
C LEU A 79 -3.98 8.60 5.22
N VAL A 80 -4.08 8.30 6.53
CA VAL A 80 -4.60 9.22 7.55
C VAL A 80 -3.88 10.57 7.55
N MET A 81 -2.57 10.56 7.26
CA MET A 81 -1.75 11.78 7.18
C MET A 81 -1.83 12.51 5.83
N GLU A 82 -2.70 12.06 4.91
CA GLU A 82 -2.87 12.61 3.57
C GLU A 82 -1.54 12.78 2.80
N PRO A 83 -0.68 11.74 2.71
CA PRO A 83 0.62 11.85 2.06
C PRO A 83 0.49 12.10 0.56
N GLU A 84 1.49 12.75 -0.04
CA GLU A 84 1.61 12.90 -1.50
C GLU A 84 2.38 11.73 -2.14
N VAL A 85 3.31 11.14 -1.37
CA VAL A 85 4.15 10.03 -1.82
C VAL A 85 3.97 8.82 -0.90
N LEU A 86 3.75 7.66 -1.49
CA LEU A 86 3.66 6.36 -0.79
C LEU A 86 4.88 5.50 -1.15
N LEU A 87 5.60 5.06 -0.14
CA LEU A 87 6.61 4.00 -0.26
C LEU A 87 5.94 2.69 0.14
N VAL A 88 5.88 1.73 -0.78
CA VAL A 88 5.11 0.48 -0.59
C VAL A 88 6.04 -0.71 -0.73
N ASP A 89 6.13 -1.51 0.33
CA ASP A 89 7.02 -2.66 0.39
C ASP A 89 6.21 -3.96 0.27
N GLU A 90 6.41 -4.67 -0.84
CA GLU A 90 5.81 -5.97 -1.18
C GLU A 90 4.31 -6.09 -0.82
N PRO A 91 3.43 -5.26 -1.42
CA PRO A 91 2.02 -5.20 -1.02
C PRO A 91 1.25 -6.50 -1.25
N SER A 92 1.72 -7.39 -2.13
CA SER A 92 1.03 -8.63 -2.48
C SER A 92 1.45 -9.85 -1.65
N ILE A 93 2.54 -9.75 -0.88
CA ILE A 93 3.12 -10.92 -0.22
C ILE A 93 2.15 -11.57 0.78
N GLY A 94 2.07 -12.90 0.73
CA GLY A 94 1.26 -13.69 1.66
C GLY A 94 -0.26 -13.53 1.50
N LEU A 95 -0.73 -12.82 0.48
CA LEU A 95 -2.15 -12.65 0.19
C LEU A 95 -2.67 -13.72 -0.78
N GLU A 96 -3.94 -14.10 -0.60
CA GLU A 96 -4.68 -14.86 -1.60
C GLU A 96 -4.87 -14.03 -2.89
N PRO A 97 -4.95 -14.65 -4.09
CA PRO A 97 -5.04 -13.92 -5.37
C PRO A 97 -6.10 -12.81 -5.41
N ARG A 98 -7.30 -13.07 -4.90
CA ARG A 98 -8.41 -12.10 -4.83
C ARG A 98 -8.08 -10.84 -4.01
N PHE A 99 -7.22 -10.98 -3.00
CA PHE A 99 -6.80 -9.84 -2.17
C PHE A 99 -5.63 -9.10 -2.80
N ILE A 100 -4.81 -9.78 -3.60
CA ILE A 100 -3.78 -9.12 -4.42
C ILE A 100 -4.45 -8.16 -5.40
N ASP A 101 -5.45 -8.63 -6.14
CA ASP A 101 -6.18 -7.78 -7.10
C ASP A 101 -6.82 -6.58 -6.39
N MET A 102 -7.48 -6.79 -5.27
CA MET A 102 -8.06 -5.70 -4.47
C MET A 102 -7.01 -4.67 -4.03
N VAL A 103 -5.82 -5.09 -3.61
CA VAL A 103 -4.76 -4.17 -3.18
C VAL A 103 -4.27 -3.34 -4.35
N PHE A 104 -4.03 -3.95 -5.51
CA PHE A 104 -3.61 -3.22 -6.71
C PHE A 104 -4.70 -2.28 -7.23
N GLU A 105 -5.99 -2.64 -7.17
CA GLU A 105 -7.10 -1.73 -7.45
C GLU A 105 -7.05 -0.49 -6.54
N ILE A 106 -6.84 -0.67 -5.24
CA ILE A 106 -6.71 0.46 -4.31
C ILE A 106 -5.50 1.35 -4.66
N LEU A 107 -4.35 0.75 -4.99
CA LEU A 107 -3.16 1.51 -5.39
C LEU A 107 -3.39 2.26 -6.70
N HIS A 108 -4.08 1.67 -7.69
CA HIS A 108 -4.48 2.33 -8.92
C HIS A 108 -5.41 3.54 -8.67
N ASP A 109 -6.38 3.39 -7.77
CA ASP A 109 -7.25 4.51 -7.39
C ASP A 109 -6.43 5.65 -6.75
N LEU A 110 -5.50 5.31 -5.86
CA LEU A 110 -4.63 6.31 -5.22
C LEU A 110 -3.74 7.04 -6.24
N GLN A 111 -3.21 6.33 -7.23
CA GLN A 111 -2.40 6.90 -8.30
C GLN A 111 -3.23 7.74 -9.26
N ASN A 112 -4.27 7.16 -9.85
CA ASN A 112 -4.96 7.73 -11.01
C ASN A 112 -6.11 8.68 -10.65
N VAL A 113 -6.76 8.48 -9.49
CA VAL A 113 -7.88 9.32 -9.04
C VAL A 113 -7.43 10.37 -8.04
N GLU A 114 -6.55 10.00 -7.09
CA GLU A 114 -6.08 10.90 -6.06
C GLU A 114 -4.74 11.58 -6.38
N GLY A 115 -4.09 11.22 -7.50
CA GLY A 115 -2.85 11.81 -7.96
C GLY A 115 -1.64 11.53 -7.06
N LYS A 116 -1.65 10.43 -6.30
CA LYS A 116 -0.54 10.06 -5.42
C LYS A 116 0.63 9.52 -6.23
N THR A 117 1.85 9.84 -5.81
CA THR A 117 3.07 9.18 -6.32
C THR A 117 3.32 7.92 -5.51
N ILE A 118 3.50 6.79 -6.19
CA ILE A 118 3.77 5.50 -5.54
C ILE A 118 5.14 4.98 -5.97
N ILE A 119 6.00 4.71 -4.99
CA ILE A 119 7.27 4.01 -5.20
C ILE A 119 7.11 2.65 -4.52
N MET A 120 7.16 1.58 -5.31
CA MET A 120 6.85 0.24 -4.83
C MET A 120 8.02 -0.72 -5.08
N VAL A 121 8.29 -1.58 -4.11
CA VAL A 121 9.07 -2.81 -4.30
C VAL A 121 8.08 -3.96 -4.32
N GLU A 122 8.17 -4.84 -5.32
CA GLU A 122 7.25 -5.97 -5.47
C GLU A 122 7.98 -7.20 -6.02
N GLN A 123 7.78 -8.34 -5.37
CA GLN A 123 8.35 -9.62 -5.79
C GLN A 123 7.54 -10.26 -6.93
N ASN A 124 6.24 -10.03 -6.97
CA ASN A 124 5.38 -10.40 -8.09
C ASN A 124 5.64 -9.46 -9.27
N ALA A 125 6.70 -9.78 -10.04
CA ALA A 125 7.19 -8.93 -11.11
C ALA A 125 6.09 -8.57 -12.12
N LYS A 126 5.22 -9.53 -12.48
CA LYS A 126 4.11 -9.28 -13.41
C LYS A 126 3.19 -8.19 -12.87
N LYS A 127 2.67 -8.35 -11.65
CA LYS A 127 1.77 -7.36 -11.04
C LYS A 127 2.44 -6.01 -10.83
N GLY A 128 3.71 -6.01 -10.38
CA GLY A 128 4.47 -4.77 -10.21
C GLY A 128 4.65 -4.00 -11.52
N LEU A 129 4.99 -4.70 -12.62
CA LEU A 129 5.19 -4.08 -13.93
C LEU A 129 3.87 -3.67 -14.61
N GLU A 130 2.79 -4.46 -14.45
CA GLU A 130 1.44 -4.07 -14.91
C GLU A 130 0.95 -2.77 -14.24
N PHE A 131 1.42 -2.49 -13.03
CA PHE A 131 1.07 -1.28 -12.27
C PHE A 131 1.97 -0.09 -12.61
N ALA A 132 3.23 -0.31 -12.95
CA ALA A 132 4.25 0.72 -12.98
C ALA A 132 4.25 1.56 -14.27
N ASP A 133 4.31 2.90 -14.14
CA ASP A 133 4.64 3.78 -15.26
C ASP A 133 6.11 3.58 -15.66
N VAL A 134 7.01 3.46 -14.66
CA VAL A 134 8.45 3.22 -14.85
C VAL A 134 8.90 2.13 -13.89
N GLY A 135 9.62 1.14 -14.39
CA GLY A 135 10.15 0.02 -13.62
C GLY A 135 11.68 -0.05 -13.63
N TYR A 136 12.22 -0.59 -12.55
CA TYR A 136 13.64 -0.94 -12.39
C TYR A 136 13.75 -2.39 -11.97
N VAL A 137 14.39 -3.21 -12.78
CA VAL A 137 14.66 -4.62 -12.47
C VAL A 137 16.00 -4.71 -11.75
N LEU A 138 15.97 -5.18 -10.51
CA LEU A 138 17.17 -5.32 -9.68
C LEU A 138 17.65 -6.77 -9.65
N VAL A 139 18.94 -6.98 -9.91
CA VAL A 139 19.60 -8.28 -9.78
C VAL A 139 20.82 -8.09 -8.88
N SER A 140 20.89 -8.85 -7.80
CA SER A 140 22.00 -8.79 -6.83
C SER A 140 22.29 -7.37 -6.30
N GLY A 141 21.24 -6.54 -6.16
CA GLY A 141 21.37 -5.18 -5.62
C GLY A 141 21.74 -4.11 -6.66
N GLU A 142 21.91 -4.49 -7.93
CA GLU A 142 22.21 -3.56 -9.03
C GLU A 142 21.04 -3.47 -10.01
N THR A 143 20.82 -2.29 -10.61
CA THR A 143 19.83 -2.12 -11.67
C THR A 143 20.32 -2.81 -12.95
N ALA A 144 19.68 -3.91 -13.31
CA ALA A 144 19.99 -4.64 -14.54
C ALA A 144 19.29 -4.03 -15.75
N ILE A 145 17.99 -3.72 -15.64
CA ILE A 145 17.16 -3.21 -16.72
C ILE A 145 16.24 -2.12 -16.15
N ALA A 146 15.98 -1.07 -16.92
CA ALA A 146 15.01 -0.04 -16.61
C ALA A 146 14.21 0.31 -17.89
N GLY A 147 12.93 0.69 -17.70
CA GLY A 147 12.03 1.04 -18.80
C GLY A 147 10.63 1.33 -18.30
N THR A 148 9.69 1.51 -19.21
CA THR A 148 8.27 1.53 -18.85
C THR A 148 7.79 0.15 -18.42
N GLY A 149 6.68 0.06 -17.69
CA GLY A 149 6.10 -1.22 -17.28
C GLY A 149 5.85 -2.14 -18.48
N ASP A 150 5.26 -1.60 -19.55
CA ASP A 150 4.96 -2.34 -20.79
C ASP A 150 6.23 -2.85 -21.49
N GLU A 151 7.25 -1.99 -21.65
CA GLU A 151 8.54 -2.38 -22.23
C GLU A 151 9.21 -3.52 -21.46
N LEU A 152 9.11 -3.47 -20.12
CA LEU A 152 9.70 -4.50 -19.25
C LEU A 152 8.90 -5.81 -19.28
N LEU A 153 7.57 -5.76 -19.40
CA LEU A 153 6.72 -6.95 -19.55
C LEU A 153 6.99 -7.69 -20.85
N GLU A 154 7.31 -6.97 -21.94
CA GLU A 154 7.62 -7.54 -23.24
C GLU A 154 9.10 -7.95 -23.37
N ASN A 155 9.96 -7.60 -22.41
CA ASN A 155 11.39 -7.85 -22.48
C ASN A 155 11.70 -9.35 -22.25
N PRO A 156 12.33 -10.06 -23.20
CA PRO A 156 12.61 -11.50 -23.08
C PRO A 156 13.54 -11.85 -21.89
N GLU A 157 14.43 -10.96 -21.51
CA GLU A 157 15.34 -11.16 -20.38
C GLU A 157 14.58 -11.07 -19.04
N VAL A 158 13.67 -10.11 -18.90
CA VAL A 158 12.76 -10.01 -17.76
C VAL A 158 11.85 -11.23 -17.70
N GLY A 159 11.31 -11.67 -18.86
CA GLY A 159 10.52 -12.89 -18.99
C GLY A 159 11.26 -14.09 -18.41
N ARG A 160 12.49 -14.30 -18.84
CA ARG A 160 13.34 -15.42 -18.39
C ARG A 160 13.72 -15.36 -16.91
N LEU A 161 13.99 -14.18 -16.37
CA LEU A 161 14.48 -14.01 -15.00
C LEU A 161 13.35 -14.04 -13.96
N PHE A 162 12.18 -13.51 -14.30
CA PHE A 162 11.15 -13.20 -13.30
C PHE A 162 9.72 -13.64 -13.65
N LEU A 163 9.40 -13.90 -14.93
CA LEU A 163 8.04 -14.21 -15.37
C LEU A 163 7.81 -15.69 -15.70
N GLY A 164 8.82 -16.54 -15.51
CA GLY A 164 8.72 -17.98 -15.70
C GLY A 164 8.70 -18.42 -17.17
N GLY A 165 9.37 -17.68 -18.03
CA GLY A 165 9.58 -18.00 -19.45
C GLY A 165 10.43 -19.25 -19.68
#